data_5858652fac7fe072fd041a52632e5d70
#
_entry.id   5858652fac7fe072fd041a52632e5d70
#
_cell.length_a   1.000
_cell.length_b   1.000
_cell.length_c   1.000
_cell.angle_alpha   90.00
_cell.angle_beta   90.00
_cell.angle_gamma   90.00
#
_symmetry.space_group_name_H-M   'P 1'
#
loop_
_entity.id
_entity.type
_entity.pdbx_description
1 polymer ?
#
loop_
_entity_poly.entity_id
_entity_poly.type
_entity_poly.pdbx_seq_one_letter_code
_entity_poly.pdbx_strand_id
1 'polypeptide(L)'
;MPLALNRFPIEILRMIFDYFWAHEILYMFFNINDHFNRILFAYDQYRINFQSIRKTHFDLVCRLIRPEQVISLILADQKQTPCQSQLFQTLFRIEKFTRLRSLKLIELADDGQSLLSKLYKLQRLVSLEINIRFDLPLIKALPPIKTLIINLPSDVQFDIRRSIGSLSLEYVRHLSISYCSFGAFLHFFNEMPQLKSFKTSLFLWKPMEVNLFAYIHKIQITPVDLVSLSLTIDAPALELTNHHFELFLTPFQRLQQFELIIKTYLDHEFLNANHWEKLIVEHLPKLMTFNFKFPASFDEREIIDRFRSPFWLNKHWFVAFDSQSQRLFTVPHFASTETRNSIQSVSSDWTTLPLEQHSIFYDRVNQLKYESGQSEHPYRYNHVKKLIFNDPYMYDNIVDLSKIKTAMPCVNYLRLNCSQTSLRNKYFPDISLPQIRRLSLPQFGRRKEKIQFNWSKVFPCVERLTASINSKNQIVFLIDHFNNMLDGFFVLDEYHFDKIKITREWLKQHSCRLKREKKENGFACEINDKYSFSLCLWMSENK
;
A
#
# COMPACT_ATOMS: atom_id res chain seq x y z
N MET A 1 4.10 33.93 -15.40
CA MET A 1 2.91 33.23 -14.84
C MET A 1 2.50 33.60 -13.41
N PRO A 2 3.35 34.07 -12.48
CA PRO A 2 2.91 34.43 -11.10
C PRO A 2 1.88 35.55 -11.03
N LEU A 3 1.84 36.44 -12.01
CA LEU A 3 0.97 37.63 -12.02
C LEU A 3 -0.54 37.31 -12.16
N ALA A 4 -0.90 36.17 -12.74
CA ALA A 4 -2.30 35.80 -12.92
C ALA A 4 -2.95 35.27 -11.63
N LEU A 5 -2.21 34.52 -10.81
CA LEU A 5 -2.74 33.93 -9.56
C LEU A 5 -3.02 34.98 -8.47
N ASN A 6 -2.30 36.11 -8.46
CA ASN A 6 -2.54 37.21 -7.52
C ASN A 6 -3.91 37.88 -7.69
N ARG A 7 -4.59 37.66 -8.81
CA ARG A 7 -5.91 38.23 -9.11
C ARG A 7 -7.08 37.35 -8.66
N PHE A 8 -6.80 36.11 -8.24
CA PHE A 8 -7.87 35.26 -7.75
C PHE A 8 -8.36 35.71 -6.37
N PRO A 9 -9.70 35.68 -6.15
CA PRO A 9 -10.28 35.82 -4.82
C PRO A 9 -9.70 34.81 -3.83
N ILE A 10 -9.63 35.17 -2.56
CA ILE A 10 -9.06 34.30 -1.51
C ILE A 10 -9.82 32.97 -1.43
N GLU A 11 -11.12 33.00 -1.68
CA GLU A 11 -11.99 31.81 -1.70
C GLU A 11 -11.57 30.80 -2.75
N ILE A 12 -11.24 31.29 -3.96
CA ILE A 12 -10.77 30.44 -5.07
C ILE A 12 -9.40 29.84 -4.74
N LEU A 13 -8.49 30.63 -4.16
CA LEU A 13 -7.18 30.12 -3.73
C LEU A 13 -7.33 29.05 -2.64
N ARG A 14 -8.25 29.25 -1.68
CA ARG A 14 -8.55 28.23 -0.65
C ARG A 14 -9.12 26.95 -1.27
N MET A 15 -10.05 27.06 -2.21
CA MET A 15 -10.56 25.91 -2.96
C MET A 15 -9.44 25.16 -3.71
N ILE A 16 -8.49 25.88 -4.30
CA ILE A 16 -7.33 25.27 -4.94
C ILE A 16 -6.47 24.54 -3.90
N PHE A 17 -6.23 25.13 -2.73
CA PHE A 17 -5.44 24.51 -1.66
C PHE A 17 -6.04 23.21 -1.14
N ASP A 18 -7.37 23.06 -1.18
CA ASP A 18 -8.05 21.82 -0.75
C ASP A 18 -7.67 20.59 -1.59
N TYR A 19 -7.13 20.78 -2.80
CA TYR A 19 -6.67 19.69 -3.66
C TYR A 19 -5.21 19.28 -3.43
N PHE A 20 -4.44 20.05 -2.64
CA PHE A 20 -3.02 19.83 -2.41
C PHE A 20 -2.71 19.44 -0.97
N TRP A 21 -1.59 18.75 -0.79
CA TRP A 21 -1.03 18.53 0.52
C TRP A 21 -0.32 19.79 1.04
N ALA A 22 -0.23 19.93 2.35
CA ALA A 22 0.40 21.05 3.00
C ALA A 22 1.80 21.39 2.47
N HIS A 23 2.63 20.38 2.24
CA HIS A 23 3.98 20.59 1.71
C HIS A 23 3.98 21.10 0.26
N GLU A 24 3.03 20.68 -0.56
CA GLU A 24 2.88 21.17 -1.94
C GLU A 24 2.43 22.62 -1.96
N ILE A 25 1.43 22.96 -1.12
CA ILE A 25 0.96 24.34 -0.96
C ILE A 25 2.12 25.25 -0.54
N LEU A 26 2.86 24.87 0.50
CA LEU A 26 3.96 25.68 1.01
C LEU A 26 5.11 25.78 -0.01
N TYR A 27 5.45 24.69 -0.69
CA TYR A 27 6.50 24.70 -1.70
C TYR A 27 6.18 25.59 -2.89
N MET A 28 4.91 25.62 -3.33
CA MET A 28 4.47 26.40 -4.48
C MET A 28 4.22 27.86 -4.15
N PHE A 29 3.70 28.19 -2.95
CA PHE A 29 3.16 29.53 -2.67
C PHE A 29 3.87 30.30 -1.57
N PHE A 30 4.68 29.63 -0.74
CA PHE A 30 5.40 30.34 0.34
C PHE A 30 6.53 31.21 -0.21
N ASN A 31 6.64 32.43 0.28
CA ASN A 31 7.61 33.45 -0.14
C ASN A 31 7.52 33.92 -1.60
N ILE A 32 6.39 33.72 -2.28
CA ILE A 32 6.14 34.41 -3.56
C ILE A 32 5.94 35.91 -3.31
N ASN A 33 5.07 36.28 -2.39
CA ASN A 33 4.85 37.63 -1.93
C ASN A 33 4.05 37.64 -0.61
N ASP A 34 3.89 38.82 0.00
CA ASP A 34 3.18 38.98 1.28
C ASP A 34 1.69 38.64 1.21
N HIS A 35 1.06 38.81 0.04
CA HIS A 35 -0.34 38.45 -0.13
C HIS A 35 -0.55 36.93 0.04
N PHE A 36 0.26 36.11 -0.65
CA PHE A 36 0.20 34.66 -0.49
C PHE A 36 0.58 34.23 0.93
N ASN A 37 1.62 34.82 1.50
CA ASN A 37 2.01 34.49 2.88
C ASN A 37 0.86 34.73 3.87
N ARG A 38 0.13 35.86 3.76
CA ARG A 38 -1.04 36.14 4.60
C ARG A 38 -2.14 35.08 4.41
N ILE A 39 -2.43 34.68 3.16
CA ILE A 39 -3.42 33.64 2.89
C ILE A 39 -3.00 32.30 3.50
N LEU A 40 -1.75 31.90 3.32
CA LEU A 40 -1.20 30.66 3.89
C LEU A 40 -1.29 30.65 5.42
N PHE A 41 -0.92 31.76 6.09
CA PHE A 41 -1.02 31.84 7.55
C PHE A 41 -2.46 31.88 8.07
N ALA A 42 -3.41 32.35 7.25
CA ALA A 42 -4.84 32.36 7.59
C ALA A 42 -5.57 31.08 7.18
N TYR A 43 -4.94 30.20 6.35
CA TYR A 43 -5.55 28.95 5.91
C TYR A 43 -5.57 27.95 7.06
N ASP A 44 -6.72 27.36 7.34
CA ASP A 44 -6.99 26.59 8.55
C ASP A 44 -7.51 25.17 8.26
N GLN A 45 -7.25 24.66 7.04
CA GLN A 45 -7.68 23.35 6.58
C GLN A 45 -6.52 22.51 5.99
N TYR A 46 -5.31 22.67 6.53
CA TYR A 46 -4.17 21.92 6.05
C TYR A 46 -4.35 20.41 6.19
N ARG A 47 -4.02 19.71 5.11
CA ARG A 47 -3.89 18.26 5.07
C ARG A 47 -2.42 17.91 5.00
N ILE A 48 -1.90 17.26 6.03
CA ILE A 48 -0.49 16.89 6.12
C ILE A 48 -0.33 15.41 5.79
N ASN A 49 0.51 15.12 4.80
CA ASN A 49 0.93 13.76 4.48
C ASN A 49 2.45 13.66 4.60
N PHE A 50 2.89 12.99 5.65
CA PHE A 50 4.31 12.74 5.87
C PHE A 50 4.77 11.38 5.34
N GLN A 51 3.88 10.57 4.78
CA GLN A 51 4.26 9.30 4.16
C GLN A 51 5.21 9.52 2.99
N SER A 52 6.43 8.99 3.10
CA SER A 52 7.46 9.12 2.08
C SER A 52 7.79 10.56 1.67
N ILE A 53 7.59 11.53 2.55
CA ILE A 53 7.90 12.95 2.30
C ILE A 53 9.42 13.19 2.25
N ARG A 54 9.85 14.19 1.48
CA ARG A 54 11.24 14.66 1.51
C ARG A 54 11.53 15.36 2.83
N LYS A 55 12.76 15.19 3.36
CA LYS A 55 13.16 15.79 4.63
C LYS A 55 12.98 17.31 4.65
N THR A 56 13.35 17.98 3.54
CA THR A 56 13.19 19.45 3.38
C THR A 56 11.72 19.88 3.45
N HIS A 57 10.81 19.11 2.87
CA HIS A 57 9.38 19.40 2.92
C HIS A 57 8.80 19.14 4.32
N PHE A 58 9.26 18.07 5.00
CA PHE A 58 8.90 17.81 6.39
C PHE A 58 9.29 18.99 7.28
N ASP A 59 10.55 19.44 7.20
CA ASP A 59 11.06 20.56 7.99
C ASP A 59 10.33 21.87 7.68
N LEU A 60 9.97 22.10 6.41
CA LEU A 60 9.19 23.26 5.97
C LEU A 60 7.80 23.28 6.61
N VAL A 61 7.09 22.15 6.54
CA VAL A 61 5.75 21.98 7.13
C VAL A 61 5.82 22.17 8.63
N CYS A 62 6.75 21.50 9.32
CA CYS A 62 6.90 21.58 10.77
C CYS A 62 7.25 22.99 11.27
N ARG A 63 7.93 23.79 10.46
CA ARG A 63 8.29 25.18 10.81
C ARG A 63 7.16 26.17 10.62
N LEU A 64 6.31 25.98 9.60
CA LEU A 64 5.36 27.02 9.17
C LEU A 64 3.92 26.76 9.58
N ILE A 65 3.50 25.50 9.76
CA ILE A 65 2.11 25.16 10.06
C ILE A 65 1.90 25.05 11.56
N ARG A 66 0.84 25.70 12.03
CA ARG A 66 0.37 25.58 13.42
C ARG A 66 -0.56 24.37 13.56
N PRO A 67 -0.48 23.59 14.65
CA PRO A 67 -1.32 22.41 14.86
C PRO A 67 -2.83 22.66 14.72
N GLU A 68 -3.30 23.85 15.16
CA GLU A 68 -4.71 24.23 15.11
C GLU A 68 -5.25 24.44 13.69
N GLN A 69 -4.37 24.54 12.70
CA GLN A 69 -4.73 24.69 11.28
C GLN A 69 -4.92 23.36 10.55
N VAL A 70 -4.61 22.23 11.21
CA VAL A 70 -4.54 20.92 10.58
C VAL A 70 -5.84 20.14 10.77
N ILE A 71 -6.41 19.66 9.66
CA ILE A 71 -7.62 18.82 9.66
C ILE A 71 -7.34 17.35 9.35
N SER A 72 -6.22 17.05 8.70
CA SER A 72 -5.80 15.67 8.36
C SER A 72 -4.30 15.49 8.53
N LEU A 73 -3.90 14.40 9.19
CA LEU A 73 -2.50 14.08 9.48
C LEU A 73 -2.21 12.62 9.16
N ILE A 74 -1.18 12.38 8.36
CA ILE A 74 -0.60 11.05 8.09
C ILE A 74 0.83 11.05 8.62
N LEU A 75 1.12 10.18 9.57
CA LEU A 75 2.46 9.90 10.11
C LEU A 75 2.90 8.50 9.69
N ALA A 76 4.17 8.33 9.30
CA ALA A 76 4.67 7.07 8.82
C ALA A 76 6.16 6.87 9.14
N ASP A 77 6.49 5.84 9.94
CA ASP A 77 7.87 5.42 10.21
C ASP A 77 8.31 4.34 9.23
N GLN A 78 8.16 4.63 7.94
CA GLN A 78 8.58 3.72 6.90
C GLN A 78 10.11 3.73 6.72
N LYS A 79 10.66 2.69 6.07
CA LYS A 79 12.10 2.59 5.77
C LYS A 79 12.67 3.82 5.05
N GLN A 80 11.84 4.56 4.30
CA GLN A 80 12.23 5.77 3.58
C GLN A 80 12.20 7.03 4.45
N THR A 81 11.48 7.00 5.58
CA THR A 81 11.31 8.13 6.50
C THR A 81 11.48 7.66 7.94
N PRO A 82 12.67 7.18 8.30
CA PRO A 82 12.91 6.61 9.62
C PRO A 82 12.77 7.66 10.72
N CYS A 83 12.30 7.23 11.90
CA CYS A 83 12.14 8.06 13.11
C CYS A 83 11.28 9.32 12.91
N GLN A 84 10.39 9.33 11.91
CA GLN A 84 9.58 10.50 11.60
C GLN A 84 8.59 10.82 12.71
N SER A 85 7.94 9.80 13.30
CA SER A 85 7.01 9.99 14.42
C SER A 85 7.70 10.53 15.65
N GLN A 86 8.93 10.09 15.94
CA GLN A 86 9.75 10.60 17.02
C GLN A 86 10.11 12.08 16.80
N LEU A 87 10.59 12.43 15.61
CA LEU A 87 10.88 13.83 15.25
C LEU A 87 9.62 14.70 15.35
N PHE A 88 8.48 14.18 14.90
CA PHE A 88 7.21 14.89 15.01
C PHE A 88 6.84 15.14 16.48
N GLN A 89 6.96 14.15 17.36
CA GLN A 89 6.63 14.27 18.78
C GLN A 89 7.58 15.21 19.54
N THR A 90 8.83 15.41 19.10
CA THR A 90 9.73 16.42 19.66
C THR A 90 9.28 17.85 19.33
N LEU A 91 8.62 18.04 18.18
CA LEU A 91 8.20 19.35 17.70
C LEU A 91 6.77 19.70 18.11
N PHE A 92 5.89 18.70 18.19
CA PHE A 92 4.46 18.92 18.39
C PHE A 92 3.89 18.02 19.50
N ARG A 93 2.93 18.59 20.21
CA ARG A 93 2.04 17.83 21.10
C ARG A 93 0.76 17.53 20.34
N ILE A 94 0.36 16.26 20.23
CA ILE A 94 -0.84 15.86 19.45
C ILE A 94 -2.12 16.54 19.94
N GLU A 95 -2.22 16.86 21.22
CA GLU A 95 -3.37 17.51 21.83
C GLU A 95 -3.61 18.93 21.29
N LYS A 96 -2.61 19.56 20.67
CA LYS A 96 -2.74 20.87 20.03
C LYS A 96 -3.47 20.84 18.69
N PHE A 97 -3.65 19.66 18.11
CA PHE A 97 -4.37 19.49 16.85
C PHE A 97 -5.88 19.49 17.05
N THR A 98 -6.41 20.57 17.61
CA THR A 98 -7.81 20.70 18.06
C THR A 98 -8.84 20.58 16.94
N ARG A 99 -8.44 20.73 15.68
CA ARG A 99 -9.32 20.63 14.50
C ARG A 99 -9.13 19.33 13.73
N LEU A 100 -8.27 18.42 14.18
CA LEU A 100 -7.97 17.19 13.48
C LEU A 100 -9.21 16.30 13.35
N ARG A 101 -9.57 15.95 12.11
CA ARG A 101 -10.71 15.09 11.75
C ARG A 101 -10.27 13.72 11.26
N SER A 102 -9.08 13.63 10.66
CA SER A 102 -8.53 12.40 10.12
C SER A 102 -7.10 12.20 10.57
N LEU A 103 -6.82 11.04 11.15
CA LEU A 103 -5.48 10.62 11.57
C LEU A 103 -5.16 9.25 10.99
N LYS A 104 -4.02 9.16 10.31
CA LYS A 104 -3.48 7.91 9.79
C LYS A 104 -2.08 7.69 10.33
N LEU A 105 -1.86 6.53 10.97
CA LEU A 105 -0.61 6.13 11.60
C LEU A 105 -0.09 4.87 10.90
N ILE A 106 1.10 4.96 10.29
CA ILE A 106 1.65 3.89 9.46
C ILE A 106 2.98 3.42 10.04
N GLU A 107 3.05 2.14 10.43
CA GLU A 107 4.27 1.46 10.84
C GLU A 107 5.05 2.21 11.95
N LEU A 108 4.33 2.82 12.90
CA LEU A 108 4.97 3.58 13.97
C LEU A 108 5.97 2.72 14.76
N ALA A 109 7.11 3.30 15.10
CA ALA A 109 8.07 2.71 16.04
C ALA A 109 7.48 2.62 17.47
N ASP A 110 8.15 1.91 18.36
CA ASP A 110 7.69 1.67 19.75
C ASP A 110 7.32 2.96 20.50
N ASP A 111 8.01 4.06 20.21
CA ASP A 111 7.71 5.40 20.77
C ASP A 111 6.34 5.95 20.33
N GLY A 112 5.78 5.44 19.24
CA GLY A 112 4.44 5.80 18.74
C GLY A 112 3.30 5.39 19.68
N GLN A 113 3.53 4.47 20.62
CA GLN A 113 2.55 4.06 21.63
C GLN A 113 2.09 5.23 22.51
N SER A 114 2.98 6.16 22.81
CA SER A 114 2.66 7.36 23.59
C SER A 114 1.61 8.24 22.89
N LEU A 115 1.59 8.24 21.55
CA LEU A 115 0.64 8.98 20.75
C LEU A 115 -0.75 8.33 20.81
N LEU A 116 -0.82 6.99 20.73
CA LEU A 116 -2.09 6.25 20.82
C LEU A 116 -2.79 6.45 22.16
N SER A 117 -2.03 6.55 23.25
CA SER A 117 -2.60 6.79 24.59
C SER A 117 -3.26 8.16 24.76
N LYS A 118 -3.03 9.10 23.84
CA LYS A 118 -3.54 10.48 23.88
C LYS A 118 -4.67 10.75 22.89
N LEU A 119 -5.10 9.76 22.10
CA LEU A 119 -6.12 9.93 21.05
C LEU A 119 -7.46 10.44 21.59
N TYR A 120 -7.83 10.08 22.83
CA TYR A 120 -9.06 10.53 23.48
C TYR A 120 -9.16 12.07 23.60
N LYS A 121 -8.05 12.79 23.51
CA LYS A 121 -8.00 14.25 23.55
C LYS A 121 -8.40 14.91 22.23
N LEU A 122 -8.44 14.14 21.12
CA LEU A 122 -8.76 14.63 19.78
C LEU A 122 -10.28 14.65 19.56
N GLN A 123 -10.99 15.56 20.21
CA GLN A 123 -12.47 15.59 20.26
C GLN A 123 -13.17 15.70 18.90
N ARG A 124 -12.48 16.17 17.85
CA ARG A 124 -13.03 16.33 16.50
C ARG A 124 -12.62 15.20 15.55
N LEU A 125 -11.91 14.20 16.04
CA LEU A 125 -11.46 13.07 15.22
C LEU A 125 -12.67 12.25 14.76
N VAL A 126 -12.81 12.08 13.45
CA VAL A 126 -13.89 11.34 12.79
C VAL A 126 -13.38 10.04 12.17
N SER A 127 -12.14 10.05 11.69
CA SER A 127 -11.53 8.93 11.00
C SER A 127 -10.16 8.60 11.60
N LEU A 128 -9.98 7.35 11.97
CA LEU A 128 -8.72 6.81 12.48
C LEU A 128 -8.30 5.60 11.66
N GLU A 129 -7.10 5.65 11.10
CA GLU A 129 -6.46 4.52 10.45
C GLU A 129 -5.14 4.20 11.14
N ILE A 130 -4.98 2.95 11.58
CA ILE A 130 -3.80 2.46 12.28
C ILE A 130 -3.23 1.26 11.51
N ASN A 131 -1.98 1.38 11.10
CA ASN A 131 -1.21 0.29 10.53
C ASN A 131 0.03 0.09 11.41
N ILE A 132 0.07 -0.99 12.16
CA ILE A 132 1.12 -1.30 13.12
C ILE A 132 1.77 -2.64 12.81
N ARG A 133 3.05 -2.75 13.17
CA ARG A 133 3.84 -3.96 13.02
C ARG A 133 3.82 -4.87 14.26
N PHE A 134 3.35 -4.37 15.39
CA PHE A 134 3.40 -5.03 16.70
C PHE A 134 2.01 -5.13 17.31
N ASP A 135 1.90 -5.78 18.46
CA ASP A 135 0.65 -5.86 19.21
C ASP A 135 0.05 -4.47 19.44
N LEU A 136 -1.25 -4.36 19.20
CA LEU A 136 -1.98 -3.13 19.47
C LEU A 136 -1.82 -2.78 20.96
N PRO A 137 -1.16 -1.68 21.30
CA PRO A 137 -1.17 -1.23 22.68
C PRO A 137 -2.62 -0.94 23.07
N LEU A 138 -2.96 -1.15 24.32
CA LEU A 138 -4.27 -0.87 24.86
C LEU A 138 -4.66 0.59 24.56
N ILE A 139 -5.50 0.80 23.57
CA ILE A 139 -6.13 2.09 23.33
C ILE A 139 -7.19 2.24 24.43
N LYS A 140 -6.92 3.11 25.40
CA LYS A 140 -7.78 3.24 26.58
C LYS A 140 -9.14 3.88 26.29
N ALA A 141 -9.18 4.80 25.34
CA ALA A 141 -10.41 5.47 24.92
C ALA A 141 -10.23 6.10 23.54
N LEU A 142 -11.31 6.16 22.79
CA LEU A 142 -11.39 6.87 21.51
C LEU A 142 -12.48 7.96 21.60
N PRO A 143 -12.33 9.07 20.87
CA PRO A 143 -13.44 9.98 20.64
C PRO A 143 -14.52 9.29 19.78
N PRO A 144 -15.72 9.89 19.60
CA PRO A 144 -16.78 9.29 18.79
C PRO A 144 -16.43 9.28 17.29
N ILE A 145 -15.63 8.30 16.88
CA ILE A 145 -15.17 8.13 15.49
C ILE A 145 -16.23 7.44 14.64
N LYS A 146 -16.29 7.79 13.35
CA LYS A 146 -17.19 7.16 12.37
C LYS A 146 -16.48 6.13 11.50
N THR A 147 -15.19 6.29 11.29
CA THR A 147 -14.36 5.40 10.46
C THR A 147 -13.19 4.88 11.27
N LEU A 148 -13.08 3.57 11.38
CA LEU A 148 -11.98 2.87 12.03
C LEU A 148 -11.35 1.86 11.07
N ILE A 149 -10.06 2.03 10.79
CA ILE A 149 -9.29 1.12 9.95
C ILE A 149 -8.10 0.63 10.76
N ILE A 150 -7.99 -0.70 10.93
CA ILE A 150 -6.91 -1.34 11.67
C ILE A 150 -6.24 -2.38 10.75
N ASN A 151 -5.02 -2.08 10.35
CA ASN A 151 -4.20 -2.97 9.54
C ASN A 151 -3.14 -3.62 10.43
N LEU A 152 -3.27 -4.92 10.64
CA LEU A 152 -2.35 -5.76 11.40
C LEU A 152 -1.49 -6.59 10.44
N PRO A 153 -0.25 -6.95 10.81
CA PRO A 153 0.54 -7.91 10.07
C PRO A 153 -0.15 -9.29 10.02
N SER A 154 0.07 -10.03 8.94
CA SER A 154 -0.58 -11.34 8.71
C SER A 154 -0.10 -12.46 9.63
N ASP A 155 1.06 -12.28 10.26
CA ASP A 155 1.73 -13.24 11.13
C ASP A 155 1.33 -13.11 12.61
N VAL A 156 0.57 -12.08 12.95
CA VAL A 156 0.11 -11.84 14.32
C VAL A 156 -1.26 -12.48 14.53
N GLN A 157 -1.30 -13.61 15.25
CA GLN A 157 -2.55 -14.20 15.78
C GLN A 157 -3.06 -13.35 16.96
N PHE A 158 -3.72 -12.26 16.64
CA PHE A 158 -4.12 -11.27 17.63
C PHE A 158 -5.62 -11.35 17.92
N ASP A 159 -5.98 -11.54 19.19
CA ASP A 159 -7.37 -11.38 19.62
C ASP A 159 -7.71 -9.89 19.72
N ILE A 160 -8.10 -9.34 18.60
CA ILE A 160 -8.46 -7.91 18.46
C ILE A 160 -9.50 -7.47 19.50
N ARG A 161 -10.34 -8.40 20.00
CA ARG A 161 -11.32 -8.11 21.07
C ARG A 161 -10.66 -7.63 22.35
N ARG A 162 -9.49 -8.17 22.70
CA ARG A 162 -8.77 -7.74 23.92
C ARG A 162 -8.29 -6.31 23.85
N SER A 163 -7.98 -5.81 22.67
CA SER A 163 -7.42 -4.47 22.49
C SER A 163 -8.45 -3.40 22.24
N ILE A 164 -9.57 -3.74 21.59
CA ILE A 164 -10.63 -2.77 21.27
C ILE A 164 -11.95 -3.06 21.99
N GLY A 165 -12.09 -4.20 22.68
CA GLY A 165 -13.31 -4.57 23.37
C GLY A 165 -13.69 -3.66 24.55
N SER A 166 -12.77 -2.79 25.00
CA SER A 166 -13.05 -1.77 26.02
C SER A 166 -13.43 -0.41 25.44
N LEU A 167 -13.42 -0.27 24.11
CA LEU A 167 -13.71 1.00 23.42
C LEU A 167 -15.20 1.12 23.15
N SER A 168 -15.72 2.33 23.29
CA SER A 168 -17.07 2.66 22.82
C SER A 168 -17.06 2.79 21.30
N LEU A 169 -17.61 1.79 20.58
CA LEU A 169 -17.63 1.69 19.12
C LEU A 169 -19.01 2.00 18.53
N GLU A 170 -19.95 2.47 19.33
CA GLU A 170 -21.36 2.71 18.95
C GLU A 170 -21.54 3.71 17.79
N TYR A 171 -20.59 4.61 17.59
CA TYR A 171 -20.62 5.61 16.51
C TYR A 171 -19.96 5.15 15.21
N VAL A 172 -19.30 3.97 15.21
CA VAL A 172 -18.57 3.49 14.04
C VAL A 172 -19.55 3.07 12.94
N ARG A 173 -19.37 3.65 11.76
CA ARG A 173 -20.13 3.36 10.54
C ARG A 173 -19.34 2.57 9.52
N HIS A 174 -18.03 2.77 9.50
CA HIS A 174 -17.12 2.11 8.57
C HIS A 174 -16.00 1.45 9.35
N LEU A 175 -15.96 0.12 9.32
CA LEU A 175 -14.94 -0.70 9.96
C LEU A 175 -14.14 -1.44 8.91
N SER A 176 -12.82 -1.35 8.98
CA SER A 176 -11.91 -2.22 8.23
C SER A 176 -10.87 -2.80 9.16
N ILE A 177 -10.78 -4.12 9.19
CA ILE A 177 -9.81 -4.86 10.01
C ILE A 177 -9.13 -5.89 9.11
N SER A 178 -7.79 -5.93 9.12
CA SER A 178 -7.06 -6.88 8.27
C SER A 178 -7.44 -8.34 8.52
N TYR A 179 -7.59 -8.71 9.80
CA TYR A 179 -7.92 -10.07 10.22
C TYR A 179 -8.77 -10.07 11.47
N CYS A 180 -9.76 -10.96 11.54
CA CYS A 180 -10.45 -11.27 12.78
C CYS A 180 -10.88 -12.73 12.83
N SER A 181 -11.04 -13.27 14.04
CA SER A 181 -11.71 -14.54 14.24
C SER A 181 -13.21 -14.39 13.99
N PHE A 182 -13.90 -15.50 13.72
CA PHE A 182 -15.34 -15.48 13.53
C PHE A 182 -16.09 -14.94 14.77
N GLY A 183 -15.65 -15.30 15.96
CA GLY A 183 -16.24 -14.77 17.20
C GLY A 183 -16.06 -13.25 17.36
N ALA A 184 -14.92 -12.68 16.91
CA ALA A 184 -14.73 -11.22 16.89
C ALA A 184 -15.62 -10.56 15.83
N PHE A 185 -15.77 -11.18 14.66
CA PHE A 185 -16.67 -10.72 13.61
C PHE A 185 -18.11 -10.56 14.12
N LEU A 186 -18.64 -11.56 14.83
CA LEU A 186 -19.96 -11.50 15.43
C LEU A 186 -20.08 -10.42 16.51
N HIS A 187 -19.06 -10.29 17.35
CA HIS A 187 -19.02 -9.29 18.41
C HIS A 187 -19.14 -7.86 17.87
N PHE A 188 -18.48 -7.56 16.75
CA PHE A 188 -18.54 -6.22 16.15
C PHE A 188 -19.94 -5.82 15.71
N PHE A 189 -20.76 -6.72 15.24
CA PHE A 189 -22.15 -6.40 14.91
C PHE A 189 -22.98 -6.00 16.12
N ASN A 190 -22.71 -6.61 17.28
CA ASN A 190 -23.41 -6.27 18.52
C ASN A 190 -22.98 -4.92 19.09
N GLU A 191 -21.68 -4.61 18.99
CA GLU A 191 -21.11 -3.37 19.55
C GLU A 191 -21.26 -2.15 18.62
N MET A 192 -21.58 -2.37 17.34
CA MET A 192 -21.63 -1.31 16.31
C MET A 192 -23.00 -1.27 15.60
N PRO A 193 -24.06 -0.82 16.27
CA PRO A 193 -25.42 -0.82 15.70
C PRO A 193 -25.57 0.08 14.47
N GLN A 194 -24.66 1.05 14.27
CA GLN A 194 -24.68 1.98 13.13
C GLN A 194 -23.78 1.53 11.96
N LEU A 195 -23.25 0.30 12.00
CA LEU A 195 -22.29 -0.19 11.01
C LEU A 195 -22.92 -0.27 9.61
N LYS A 196 -22.35 0.47 8.66
CA LYS A 196 -22.78 0.53 7.24
C LYS A 196 -21.82 -0.19 6.30
N SER A 197 -20.55 -0.26 6.66
CA SER A 197 -19.52 -0.91 5.85
C SER A 197 -18.58 -1.69 6.74
N PHE A 198 -18.37 -2.97 6.38
CA PHE A 198 -17.42 -3.83 7.07
C PHE A 198 -16.49 -4.52 6.06
N LYS A 199 -15.19 -4.40 6.31
CA LYS A 199 -14.15 -5.10 5.54
C LYS A 199 -13.24 -5.88 6.47
N THR A 200 -13.07 -7.19 6.22
CA THR A 200 -12.17 -8.03 7.03
C THR A 200 -11.76 -9.30 6.30
N SER A 201 -10.68 -9.93 6.81
CA SER A 201 -10.33 -11.32 6.49
C SER A 201 -10.68 -12.22 7.67
N LEU A 202 -11.43 -13.27 7.41
CA LEU A 202 -11.79 -14.29 8.40
C LEU A 202 -10.84 -15.47 8.28
N PHE A 203 -10.24 -15.84 9.42
CA PHE A 203 -9.54 -17.10 9.57
C PHE A 203 -10.44 -18.13 10.24
N LEU A 204 -10.65 -19.24 9.56
CA LEU A 204 -11.47 -20.36 10.07
C LEU A 204 -10.55 -21.57 10.26
N TRP A 205 -10.05 -21.74 11.49
CA TRP A 205 -9.06 -22.79 11.80
C TRP A 205 -9.69 -24.09 12.31
N LYS A 206 -10.90 -24.00 12.87
CA LYS A 206 -11.55 -25.12 13.55
C LYS A 206 -12.85 -25.49 12.85
N PRO A 207 -13.18 -26.79 12.73
CA PRO A 207 -14.48 -27.25 12.20
C PRO A 207 -15.69 -26.62 12.90
N MET A 208 -15.59 -26.36 14.22
CA MET A 208 -16.63 -25.65 14.97
C MET A 208 -16.91 -24.23 14.47
N GLU A 209 -15.90 -23.54 13.89
CA GLU A 209 -16.08 -22.17 13.38
C GLU A 209 -16.89 -22.14 12.09
N VAL A 210 -16.84 -23.21 11.27
CA VAL A 210 -17.70 -23.36 10.09
C VAL A 210 -19.15 -23.58 10.50
N ASN A 211 -19.38 -24.41 11.50
CA ASN A 211 -20.73 -24.59 12.06
C ASN A 211 -21.28 -23.26 12.59
N LEU A 212 -20.44 -22.46 13.27
CA LEU A 212 -20.84 -21.11 13.73
C LEU A 212 -21.17 -20.18 12.56
N PHE A 213 -20.43 -20.28 11.44
CA PHE A 213 -20.71 -19.52 10.22
C PHE A 213 -22.12 -19.82 9.68
N ALA A 214 -22.55 -21.08 9.70
CA ALA A 214 -23.90 -21.48 9.34
C ALA A 214 -24.97 -21.04 10.37
N TYR A 215 -24.59 -20.82 11.63
CA TYR A 215 -25.51 -20.42 12.69
C TYR A 215 -25.69 -18.93 12.86
N ILE A 216 -25.05 -18.08 12.02
CA ILE A 216 -25.13 -16.62 12.12
C ILE A 216 -26.58 -16.10 12.08
N HIS A 217 -27.46 -16.78 11.34
CA HIS A 217 -28.87 -16.44 11.23
C HIS A 217 -29.65 -16.67 12.54
N LYS A 218 -29.16 -17.56 13.42
CA LYS A 218 -29.76 -17.84 14.75
C LYS A 218 -29.29 -16.87 15.82
N ILE A 219 -28.15 -16.24 15.61
CA ILE A 219 -27.66 -15.19 16.48
C ILE A 219 -28.46 -13.95 16.08
N GLN A 220 -29.21 -13.36 17.02
CA GLN A 220 -30.02 -12.15 16.78
C GLN A 220 -29.12 -10.94 16.43
N ILE A 221 -28.26 -11.14 15.45
CA ILE A 221 -27.44 -10.08 14.91
C ILE A 221 -28.36 -9.31 13.96
N THR A 222 -28.68 -8.12 14.32
CA THR A 222 -29.37 -7.17 13.45
C THR A 222 -28.38 -6.18 12.86
N PRO A 223 -27.57 -6.55 11.85
CA PRO A 223 -26.86 -5.54 11.06
C PRO A 223 -27.88 -4.88 10.13
N VAL A 224 -28.86 -4.23 10.75
CA VAL A 224 -30.07 -3.72 10.08
C VAL A 224 -29.74 -2.77 8.93
N ASP A 225 -28.54 -2.16 8.94
CA ASP A 225 -28.16 -1.13 8.00
C ASP A 225 -26.85 -1.41 7.25
N LEU A 226 -26.33 -2.63 7.24
CA LEU A 226 -25.10 -2.94 6.50
C LEU A 226 -25.35 -2.81 4.99
N VAL A 227 -24.60 -1.90 4.35
CA VAL A 227 -24.72 -1.58 2.93
C VAL A 227 -23.58 -2.20 2.14
N SER A 228 -22.39 -2.32 2.75
CA SER A 228 -21.19 -2.83 2.09
C SER A 228 -20.49 -3.87 2.96
N LEU A 229 -20.22 -5.04 2.40
CA LEU A 229 -19.49 -6.13 3.05
C LEU A 229 -18.36 -6.62 2.14
N SER A 230 -17.14 -6.59 2.65
CA SER A 230 -15.97 -7.15 1.98
C SER A 230 -15.34 -8.22 2.86
N LEU A 231 -15.41 -9.47 2.43
CA LEU A 231 -14.88 -10.62 3.15
C LEU A 231 -13.78 -11.31 2.36
N THR A 232 -12.66 -11.55 3.01
CA THR A 232 -11.68 -12.53 2.55
C THR A 232 -11.75 -13.73 3.49
N ILE A 233 -11.94 -14.93 2.97
CA ILE A 233 -12.02 -16.16 3.76
C ILE A 233 -10.79 -17.00 3.48
N ASP A 234 -10.12 -17.38 4.56
CA ASP A 234 -8.99 -18.29 4.57
C ASP A 234 -9.32 -19.46 5.51
N ALA A 235 -9.65 -20.62 4.93
CA ALA A 235 -10.14 -21.79 5.67
C ALA A 235 -9.41 -23.07 5.21
N PRO A 236 -8.11 -23.22 5.54
CA PRO A 236 -7.24 -24.24 4.92
C PRO A 236 -7.65 -25.69 5.16
N ALA A 237 -8.54 -25.95 6.10
CA ALA A 237 -8.94 -27.31 6.51
C ALA A 237 -10.45 -27.56 6.48
N LEU A 238 -11.25 -26.67 5.88
CA LEU A 238 -12.70 -26.69 6.09
C LEU A 238 -13.46 -26.67 4.76
N GLU A 239 -14.41 -27.57 4.62
CA GLU A 239 -15.36 -27.60 3.52
C GLU A 239 -16.46 -26.55 3.75
N LEU A 240 -16.26 -25.36 3.23
CA LEU A 240 -17.34 -24.38 3.12
C LEU A 240 -18.29 -24.83 2.01
N THR A 241 -19.55 -25.01 2.32
CA THR A 241 -20.59 -25.33 1.34
C THR A 241 -21.42 -24.11 0.99
N ASN A 242 -22.12 -24.16 -0.14
CA ASN A 242 -23.07 -23.13 -0.56
C ASN A 242 -24.15 -22.87 0.48
N HIS A 243 -24.65 -23.93 1.13
CA HIS A 243 -25.64 -23.81 2.19
C HIS A 243 -25.15 -22.98 3.38
N HIS A 244 -23.88 -23.07 3.74
CA HIS A 244 -23.31 -22.22 4.77
C HIS A 244 -23.38 -20.74 4.39
N PHE A 245 -23.15 -20.40 3.11
CA PHE A 245 -23.23 -19.02 2.61
C PHE A 245 -24.66 -18.51 2.50
N GLU A 246 -25.59 -19.34 2.09
CA GLU A 246 -27.02 -19.02 2.07
C GLU A 246 -27.50 -18.58 3.45
N LEU A 247 -27.23 -19.39 4.48
CA LEU A 247 -27.55 -19.05 5.86
C LEU A 247 -26.82 -17.79 6.35
N PHE A 248 -25.55 -17.65 5.98
CA PHE A 248 -24.72 -16.50 6.35
C PHE A 248 -25.26 -15.19 5.77
N LEU A 249 -25.74 -15.18 4.52
CA LEU A 249 -26.16 -13.97 3.83
C LEU A 249 -27.59 -13.54 4.14
N THR A 250 -28.41 -14.45 4.66
CA THR A 250 -29.83 -14.19 4.99
C THR A 250 -30.06 -12.91 5.84
N PRO A 251 -29.23 -12.54 6.84
CA PRO A 251 -29.44 -11.33 7.63
C PRO A 251 -29.14 -10.03 6.88
N PHE A 252 -28.43 -10.07 5.74
CA PHE A 252 -27.90 -8.89 5.07
C PHE A 252 -28.75 -8.37 3.91
N GLN A 253 -30.06 -8.37 4.04
CA GLN A 253 -31.02 -8.02 2.97
C GLN A 253 -30.87 -6.58 2.41
N ARG A 254 -30.19 -5.68 3.13
CA ARG A 254 -29.91 -4.30 2.69
C ARG A 254 -28.57 -4.12 1.99
N LEU A 255 -27.84 -5.22 1.81
CA LEU A 255 -26.51 -5.17 1.20
C LEU A 255 -26.60 -4.70 -0.26
N GLN A 256 -25.84 -3.69 -0.60
CA GLN A 256 -25.73 -3.14 -1.96
C GLN A 256 -24.39 -3.48 -2.61
N GLN A 257 -23.35 -3.67 -1.80
CA GLN A 257 -22.01 -4.01 -2.26
C GLN A 257 -21.50 -5.22 -1.50
N PHE A 258 -21.18 -6.27 -2.23
CA PHE A 258 -20.60 -7.48 -1.68
C PHE A 258 -19.31 -7.83 -2.40
N GLU A 259 -18.22 -7.94 -1.65
CA GLU A 259 -16.94 -8.44 -2.12
C GLU A 259 -16.60 -9.72 -1.36
N LEU A 260 -16.30 -10.80 -2.09
CA LEU A 260 -15.97 -12.10 -1.52
C LEU A 260 -14.71 -12.67 -2.15
N ILE A 261 -13.66 -12.80 -1.35
CA ILE A 261 -12.41 -13.45 -1.76
C ILE A 261 -12.27 -14.74 -0.96
N ILE A 262 -12.15 -15.87 -1.64
CA ILE A 262 -11.86 -17.16 -0.99
C ILE A 262 -10.47 -17.60 -1.43
N LYS A 263 -9.60 -17.92 -0.45
CA LYS A 263 -8.19 -18.25 -0.73
C LYS A 263 -7.97 -19.73 -0.89
N THR A 264 -8.73 -20.55 -0.20
CA THR A 264 -8.60 -22.02 -0.14
C THR A 264 -9.46 -22.70 -1.19
N TYR A 265 -9.17 -23.96 -1.49
CA TYR A 265 -9.97 -24.75 -2.41
C TYR A 265 -11.42 -24.84 -1.92
N LEU A 266 -12.33 -24.72 -2.88
CA LEU A 266 -13.77 -24.72 -2.66
C LEU A 266 -14.39 -25.94 -3.32
N ASP A 267 -15.57 -26.29 -2.85
CA ASP A 267 -16.48 -27.17 -3.57
C ASP A 267 -16.82 -26.56 -4.95
N HIS A 268 -16.93 -27.42 -5.96
CA HIS A 268 -17.31 -27.02 -7.33
C HIS A 268 -18.62 -26.24 -7.40
N GLU A 269 -19.49 -26.43 -6.44
CA GLU A 269 -20.76 -25.70 -6.34
C GLU A 269 -20.59 -24.18 -6.20
N PHE A 270 -19.50 -23.69 -5.59
CA PHE A 270 -19.20 -22.26 -5.52
C PHE A 270 -18.90 -21.61 -6.88
N LEU A 271 -18.52 -22.43 -7.85
CA LEU A 271 -18.24 -21.99 -9.21
C LEU A 271 -19.51 -22.04 -10.08
N ASN A 272 -20.65 -22.41 -9.50
CA ASN A 272 -21.93 -22.48 -10.19
C ASN A 272 -22.63 -21.11 -10.24
N ALA A 273 -22.62 -20.47 -11.41
CA ALA A 273 -23.25 -19.17 -11.64
C ALA A 273 -24.74 -19.16 -11.31
N ASN A 274 -25.48 -20.25 -11.63
CA ASN A 274 -26.93 -20.34 -11.38
C ASN A 274 -27.25 -20.38 -9.89
N HIS A 275 -26.36 -20.99 -9.08
CA HIS A 275 -26.54 -21.00 -7.64
C HIS A 275 -26.41 -19.60 -7.06
N TRP A 276 -25.37 -18.84 -7.47
CA TRP A 276 -25.19 -17.45 -7.05
C TRP A 276 -26.34 -16.55 -7.51
N GLU A 277 -26.83 -16.75 -8.74
CA GLU A 277 -28.01 -16.03 -9.25
C GLU A 277 -29.21 -16.22 -8.33
N LYS A 278 -29.56 -17.47 -8.00
CA LYS A 278 -30.65 -17.80 -7.08
C LYS A 278 -30.46 -17.18 -5.70
N LEU A 279 -29.28 -17.36 -5.11
CA LEU A 279 -28.93 -16.85 -3.78
C LEU A 279 -29.05 -15.31 -3.73
N ILE A 280 -28.55 -14.61 -4.75
CA ILE A 280 -28.60 -13.16 -4.80
C ILE A 280 -30.05 -12.67 -4.97
N VAL A 281 -30.83 -13.30 -5.81
CA VAL A 281 -32.25 -12.93 -6.03
C VAL A 281 -33.07 -13.15 -4.75
N GLU A 282 -32.85 -14.24 -4.05
CA GLU A 282 -33.63 -14.61 -2.87
C GLU A 282 -33.21 -13.84 -1.58
N HIS A 283 -31.90 -13.68 -1.37
CA HIS A 283 -31.39 -13.15 -0.09
C HIS A 283 -30.80 -11.74 -0.17
N LEU A 284 -30.35 -11.29 -1.35
CA LEU A 284 -29.68 -10.00 -1.53
C LEU A 284 -30.37 -9.11 -2.59
N PRO A 285 -31.67 -8.83 -2.48
CA PRO A 285 -32.45 -8.16 -3.55
C PRO A 285 -31.97 -6.75 -3.87
N LYS A 286 -31.22 -6.10 -2.97
CA LYS A 286 -30.68 -4.74 -3.16
C LYS A 286 -29.25 -4.73 -3.69
N LEU A 287 -28.66 -5.90 -4.02
CA LEU A 287 -27.28 -5.99 -4.43
C LEU A 287 -27.05 -5.32 -5.79
N MET A 288 -26.22 -4.28 -5.80
CA MET A 288 -25.85 -3.51 -6.99
C MET A 288 -24.47 -3.93 -7.51
N THR A 289 -23.58 -4.35 -6.63
CA THR A 289 -22.21 -4.75 -6.99
C THR A 289 -21.85 -6.05 -6.28
N PHE A 290 -21.50 -7.07 -7.06
CA PHE A 290 -20.94 -8.31 -6.55
C PHE A 290 -19.56 -8.54 -7.16
N ASN A 291 -18.55 -8.48 -6.31
CA ASN A 291 -17.17 -8.75 -6.68
C ASN A 291 -16.68 -10.01 -5.99
N PHE A 292 -16.17 -10.97 -6.73
CA PHE A 292 -15.64 -12.19 -6.15
C PHE A 292 -14.31 -12.61 -6.76
N LYS A 293 -13.53 -13.38 -5.99
CA LYS A 293 -12.30 -14.03 -6.44
C LYS A 293 -12.19 -15.40 -5.77
N PHE A 294 -12.36 -16.45 -6.57
CA PHE A 294 -12.42 -17.84 -6.12
C PHE A 294 -11.27 -18.67 -6.71
N PRO A 295 -10.76 -19.67 -6.00
CA PRO A 295 -9.90 -20.70 -6.58
C PRO A 295 -10.71 -21.55 -7.58
N ALA A 296 -10.13 -21.86 -8.72
CA ALA A 296 -10.74 -22.71 -9.75
C ALA A 296 -9.65 -23.56 -10.41
N SER A 297 -9.98 -24.80 -10.80
CA SER A 297 -9.06 -25.72 -11.47
C SER A 297 -9.11 -25.58 -13.00
N PHE A 298 -8.12 -26.15 -13.70
CA PHE A 298 -7.95 -25.98 -15.16
C PHE A 298 -9.06 -26.58 -16.01
N ASP A 299 -9.81 -27.58 -15.52
CA ASP A 299 -10.78 -28.33 -16.32
C ASP A 299 -12.13 -27.66 -16.53
N GLU A 300 -12.26 -26.40 -16.11
CA GLU A 300 -13.57 -25.76 -15.93
C GLU A 300 -13.88 -24.63 -16.92
N ARG A 301 -13.52 -24.80 -18.22
CA ARG A 301 -13.94 -23.84 -19.29
C ARG A 301 -15.45 -23.63 -19.32
N GLU A 302 -16.22 -24.69 -19.07
CA GLU A 302 -17.69 -24.64 -19.01
C GLU A 302 -18.21 -23.70 -17.92
N ILE A 303 -17.39 -23.39 -16.89
CA ILE A 303 -17.79 -22.48 -15.82
C ILE A 303 -18.00 -21.06 -16.35
N ILE A 304 -17.11 -20.56 -17.20
CA ILE A 304 -17.22 -19.21 -17.77
C ILE A 304 -18.54 -19.06 -18.55
N ASP A 305 -18.95 -20.08 -19.30
CA ASP A 305 -20.17 -20.04 -20.10
C ASP A 305 -21.43 -19.91 -19.23
N ARG A 306 -21.42 -20.48 -18.04
CA ARG A 306 -22.54 -20.32 -17.07
C ARG A 306 -22.69 -18.86 -16.58
N PHE A 307 -21.60 -18.08 -16.53
CA PHE A 307 -21.63 -16.65 -16.21
C PHE A 307 -22.03 -15.75 -17.42
N ARG A 308 -22.38 -16.33 -18.58
CA ARG A 308 -22.92 -15.62 -19.74
C ARG A 308 -24.45 -15.50 -19.71
N SER A 309 -25.11 -15.91 -18.62
CA SER A 309 -26.57 -15.76 -18.50
C SER A 309 -26.96 -14.27 -18.54
N PRO A 310 -28.19 -13.95 -18.96
CA PRO A 310 -28.69 -12.57 -18.98
C PRO A 310 -28.61 -11.88 -17.62
N PHE A 311 -28.71 -12.64 -16.53
CA PHE A 311 -28.59 -12.10 -15.17
C PHE A 311 -27.23 -11.40 -14.95
N TRP A 312 -26.13 -12.08 -15.28
CA TRP A 312 -24.77 -11.57 -15.08
C TRP A 312 -24.44 -10.44 -16.06
N LEU A 313 -24.78 -10.61 -17.35
CA LEU A 313 -24.47 -9.65 -18.40
C LEU A 313 -25.24 -8.35 -18.22
N ASN A 314 -26.54 -8.39 -17.89
CA ASN A 314 -27.37 -7.19 -17.67
C ASN A 314 -26.92 -6.39 -16.44
N LYS A 315 -26.34 -7.06 -15.45
CA LYS A 315 -25.76 -6.38 -14.26
C LYS A 315 -24.34 -5.89 -14.51
N HIS A 316 -23.75 -6.13 -15.68
CA HIS A 316 -22.36 -5.85 -16.02
C HIS A 316 -21.36 -6.48 -15.02
N TRP A 317 -21.69 -7.65 -14.50
CA TRP A 317 -20.82 -8.43 -13.61
C TRP A 317 -20.03 -9.44 -14.45
N PHE A 318 -19.05 -8.90 -15.17
CA PHE A 318 -18.22 -9.73 -16.05
C PHE A 318 -17.21 -10.55 -15.23
N VAL A 319 -16.91 -11.74 -15.73
CA VAL A 319 -16.06 -12.71 -15.07
C VAL A 319 -14.87 -13.08 -15.98
N ALA A 320 -13.72 -13.31 -15.37
CA ALA A 320 -12.54 -13.82 -16.06
C ALA A 320 -11.87 -14.92 -15.25
N PHE A 321 -11.19 -15.82 -15.95
CA PHE A 321 -10.35 -16.85 -15.37
C PHE A 321 -8.89 -16.59 -15.70
N ASP A 322 -8.04 -16.62 -14.67
CA ASP A 322 -6.59 -16.56 -14.80
C ASP A 322 -5.98 -17.94 -14.61
N SER A 323 -5.49 -18.52 -15.69
CA SER A 323 -4.88 -19.85 -15.69
C SER A 323 -3.56 -19.94 -14.91
N GLN A 324 -2.84 -18.80 -14.75
CA GLN A 324 -1.57 -18.79 -14.00
C GLN A 324 -1.80 -18.83 -12.49
N SER A 325 -2.75 -18.04 -12.00
CA SER A 325 -3.10 -18.04 -10.57
C SER A 325 -4.19 -19.06 -10.22
N GLN A 326 -4.78 -19.73 -11.21
CA GLN A 326 -5.93 -20.63 -11.06
C GLN A 326 -7.06 -19.96 -10.28
N ARG A 327 -7.51 -18.78 -10.76
CA ARG A 327 -8.54 -17.97 -10.11
C ARG A 327 -9.61 -17.54 -11.08
N LEU A 328 -10.86 -17.71 -10.65
CA LEU A 328 -12.05 -17.13 -11.26
C LEU A 328 -12.39 -15.84 -10.53
N PHE A 329 -12.61 -14.72 -11.23
CA PHE A 329 -12.84 -13.44 -10.59
C PHE A 329 -13.67 -12.47 -11.44
N THR A 330 -14.30 -11.51 -10.78
CA THR A 330 -15.02 -10.42 -11.47
C THR A 330 -14.09 -9.34 -12.00
N VAL A 331 -14.39 -8.86 -13.20
CA VAL A 331 -13.69 -7.76 -13.87
C VAL A 331 -14.62 -6.56 -14.03
N PRO A 332 -14.12 -5.33 -13.95
CA PRO A 332 -12.71 -4.91 -13.86
C PRO A 332 -12.10 -4.96 -12.45
N HIS A 333 -12.87 -5.28 -11.43
CA HIS A 333 -12.48 -5.09 -10.02
C HIS A 333 -11.19 -5.83 -9.66
N PHE A 334 -11.09 -7.11 -10.01
CA PHE A 334 -9.92 -7.96 -9.73
C PHE A 334 -8.97 -8.13 -10.93
N ALA A 335 -9.16 -7.36 -12.02
CA ALA A 335 -8.17 -7.35 -13.08
C ALA A 335 -6.79 -7.01 -12.52
N SER A 336 -5.79 -7.79 -12.89
CA SER A 336 -4.45 -7.69 -12.30
C SER A 336 -3.84 -6.31 -12.56
N THR A 337 -3.26 -5.72 -11.52
CA THR A 337 -2.42 -4.52 -11.62
C THR A 337 -0.95 -4.88 -11.79
N GLU A 338 -0.62 -6.17 -11.69
CA GLU A 338 0.71 -6.73 -11.82
C GLU A 338 0.66 -7.88 -12.84
N THR A 339 1.59 -7.91 -13.78
CA THR A 339 1.71 -9.00 -14.75
C THR A 339 3.14 -9.47 -14.87
N ARG A 340 3.31 -10.73 -15.29
CA ARG A 340 4.56 -11.28 -15.78
C ARG A 340 4.61 -11.09 -17.30
N ASN A 341 5.77 -11.28 -17.92
CA ASN A 341 6.08 -11.04 -19.34
C ASN A 341 5.07 -11.54 -20.36
N SER A 342 4.39 -12.62 -20.06
CA SER A 342 3.37 -13.17 -20.94
C SER A 342 2.00 -12.69 -20.49
N ILE A 343 1.60 -11.50 -20.92
CA ILE A 343 0.18 -11.30 -21.09
C ILE A 343 -0.19 -12.15 -22.29
N GLN A 344 -0.50 -13.42 -22.05
CA GLN A 344 -1.24 -14.19 -23.05
C GLN A 344 -2.50 -13.38 -23.32
N SER A 345 -2.78 -13.09 -24.59
CA SER A 345 -4.04 -12.50 -25.01
C SER A 345 -5.14 -13.27 -24.27
N VAL A 346 -5.90 -12.57 -23.42
CA VAL A 346 -7.01 -13.21 -22.72
C VAL A 346 -7.96 -13.66 -23.82
N SER A 347 -7.98 -14.97 -24.08
CA SER A 347 -8.88 -15.55 -25.05
C SER A 347 -10.32 -15.25 -24.61
N SER A 348 -11.21 -15.02 -25.58
CA SER A 348 -12.65 -14.90 -25.33
C SER A 348 -13.21 -16.08 -24.53
N ASP A 349 -12.55 -17.23 -24.59
CA ASP A 349 -12.94 -18.44 -23.86
C ASP A 349 -12.71 -18.33 -22.35
N TRP A 350 -11.86 -17.38 -21.90
CA TRP A 350 -11.51 -17.18 -20.51
C TRP A 350 -12.18 -15.97 -19.85
N THR A 351 -13.10 -15.30 -20.55
CA THR A 351 -13.83 -14.17 -19.98
C THR A 351 -15.21 -13.97 -20.60
N THR A 352 -16.13 -13.42 -19.82
CA THR A 352 -17.45 -12.95 -20.30
C THR A 352 -17.41 -11.48 -20.73
N LEU A 353 -16.27 -10.80 -20.60
CA LEU A 353 -16.10 -9.40 -20.97
C LEU A 353 -16.16 -9.25 -22.51
N PRO A 354 -16.89 -8.27 -23.06
CA PRO A 354 -16.89 -7.97 -24.49
C PRO A 354 -15.49 -7.64 -25.02
N LEU A 355 -15.19 -8.07 -26.25
CA LEU A 355 -13.86 -7.91 -26.87
C LEU A 355 -13.39 -6.44 -26.89
N GLU A 356 -14.31 -5.50 -27.11
CA GLU A 356 -14.01 -4.06 -27.16
C GLU A 356 -13.50 -3.52 -25.82
N GLN A 357 -13.74 -4.23 -24.73
CA GLN A 357 -13.35 -3.85 -23.37
C GLN A 357 -12.11 -4.62 -22.87
N HIS A 358 -11.50 -5.49 -23.68
CA HIS A 358 -10.33 -6.28 -23.26
C HIS A 358 -9.10 -5.44 -22.90
N SER A 359 -9.04 -4.18 -23.36
CA SER A 359 -7.98 -3.24 -22.97
C SER A 359 -7.84 -3.09 -21.44
N ILE A 360 -8.90 -3.34 -20.69
CA ILE A 360 -8.93 -3.22 -19.24
C ILE A 360 -7.92 -4.15 -18.53
N PHE A 361 -7.59 -5.29 -19.15
CA PHE A 361 -6.58 -6.21 -18.62
C PHE A 361 -5.15 -5.65 -18.73
N TYR A 362 -4.92 -4.68 -19.61
CA TYR A 362 -3.63 -4.06 -19.89
C TYR A 362 -3.51 -2.66 -19.30
N ASP A 363 -4.56 -1.87 -19.38
CA ASP A 363 -4.58 -0.46 -18.95
C ASP A 363 -4.42 -0.30 -17.44
N ARG A 364 -4.77 -1.33 -16.66
CA ARG A 364 -4.61 -1.34 -15.19
C ARG A 364 -3.23 -1.80 -14.72
N VAL A 365 -2.42 -2.39 -15.61
CA VAL A 365 -1.10 -2.90 -15.25
C VAL A 365 -0.15 -1.74 -14.95
N ASN A 366 0.21 -1.58 -13.69
CA ASN A 366 1.17 -0.57 -13.23
C ASN A 366 2.51 -1.16 -12.80
N GLN A 367 2.58 -2.49 -12.64
CA GLN A 367 3.79 -3.24 -12.31
C GLN A 367 4.00 -4.38 -13.28
N LEU A 368 5.19 -4.44 -13.88
CA LEU A 368 5.63 -5.53 -14.77
C LEU A 368 6.78 -6.29 -14.13
N LYS A 369 6.67 -7.62 -14.05
CA LYS A 369 7.77 -8.52 -13.73
C LYS A 369 8.31 -9.10 -15.04
N TYR A 370 9.52 -8.74 -15.37
CA TYR A 370 10.20 -9.23 -16.56
C TYR A 370 11.06 -10.44 -16.21
N GLU A 371 10.84 -11.56 -16.91
CA GLU A 371 11.64 -12.80 -16.80
C GLU A 371 12.36 -13.01 -18.12
N SER A 372 13.67 -13.31 -18.08
CA SER A 372 14.48 -13.54 -19.27
C SER A 372 14.02 -14.75 -20.06
N GLY A 373 14.15 -14.71 -21.38
CA GLY A 373 13.87 -15.86 -22.28
C GLY A 373 12.49 -15.90 -22.92
N GLN A 374 11.64 -14.90 -22.70
CA GLN A 374 10.34 -14.83 -23.38
C GLN A 374 10.36 -13.84 -24.55
N SER A 375 9.59 -14.17 -25.61
CA SER A 375 9.50 -13.41 -26.85
C SER A 375 9.02 -11.97 -26.64
N GLU A 376 9.52 -11.07 -27.46
CA GLU A 376 9.15 -9.66 -27.48
C GLU A 376 7.66 -9.49 -27.79
N HIS A 377 6.94 -8.83 -26.89
CA HIS A 377 5.57 -8.42 -27.14
C HIS A 377 5.52 -6.99 -27.70
N PRO A 378 4.69 -6.74 -28.74
CA PRO A 378 4.61 -5.45 -29.42
C PRO A 378 3.88 -4.36 -28.62
N TYR A 379 3.42 -4.66 -27.39
CA TYR A 379 2.62 -3.72 -26.61
C TYR A 379 3.47 -2.69 -25.89
N ARG A 380 3.15 -1.41 -26.07
CA ARG A 380 3.66 -0.32 -25.25
C ARG A 380 2.92 -0.33 -23.90
N TYR A 381 3.66 -0.54 -22.83
CA TYR A 381 3.14 -0.50 -21.46
C TYR A 381 3.14 0.93 -20.92
N ASN A 382 2.27 1.77 -21.44
CA ASN A 382 2.25 3.21 -21.13
C ASN A 382 1.92 3.52 -19.67
N HIS A 383 1.27 2.59 -18.95
CA HIS A 383 0.82 2.79 -17.56
C HIS A 383 1.74 2.14 -16.53
N VAL A 384 2.72 1.35 -16.96
CA VAL A 384 3.66 0.68 -16.06
C VAL A 384 4.57 1.71 -15.39
N LYS A 385 4.47 1.77 -14.06
CA LYS A 385 5.28 2.64 -13.19
C LYS A 385 6.42 1.90 -12.51
N LYS A 386 6.25 0.58 -12.32
CA LYS A 386 7.22 -0.27 -11.62
C LYS A 386 7.63 -1.44 -12.52
N LEU A 387 8.93 -1.58 -12.70
CA LEU A 387 9.53 -2.66 -13.45
C LEU A 387 10.43 -3.49 -12.54
N ILE A 388 10.23 -4.81 -12.53
CA ILE A 388 11.03 -5.75 -11.76
C ILE A 388 11.65 -6.73 -12.75
N PHE A 389 12.96 -6.75 -12.81
CA PHE A 389 13.69 -7.79 -13.52
C PHE A 389 13.97 -8.95 -12.58
N ASN A 390 13.45 -10.12 -12.91
CA ASN A 390 13.73 -11.37 -12.23
C ASN A 390 14.55 -12.26 -13.18
N ASP A 391 15.84 -12.36 -12.94
CA ASP A 391 16.68 -13.38 -13.55
C ASP A 391 17.42 -14.16 -12.46
N PRO A 392 16.76 -15.15 -11.83
CA PRO A 392 17.37 -15.95 -10.78
C PRO A 392 18.46 -16.90 -11.29
N TYR A 393 18.45 -17.22 -12.58
CA TYR A 393 19.33 -18.21 -13.19
C TYR A 393 20.25 -17.54 -14.20
N MET A 394 21.35 -17.03 -13.77
CA MET A 394 22.57 -16.54 -14.44
C MET A 394 22.83 -17.00 -15.90
N TYR A 395 21.82 -17.19 -16.72
CA TYR A 395 22.03 -17.50 -18.14
C TYR A 395 22.13 -16.18 -18.92
N ASP A 396 23.05 -16.15 -19.86
CA ASP A 396 23.56 -15.04 -20.68
C ASP A 396 22.52 -14.10 -21.37
N ASN A 397 21.32 -14.05 -20.88
CA ASN A 397 20.27 -13.18 -21.42
C ASN A 397 20.43 -11.75 -20.90
N ILE A 398 20.96 -10.94 -21.76
CA ILE A 398 21.27 -9.54 -21.52
C ILE A 398 19.98 -8.75 -21.38
N VAL A 399 19.83 -8.12 -20.22
CA VAL A 399 18.74 -7.16 -20.00
C VAL A 399 19.00 -5.93 -20.87
N ASP A 400 18.22 -5.77 -21.93
CA ASP A 400 18.28 -4.58 -22.78
C ASP A 400 17.50 -3.43 -22.13
N LEU A 401 18.17 -2.65 -21.29
CA LEU A 401 17.58 -1.48 -20.64
C LEU A 401 17.20 -0.37 -21.65
N SER A 402 17.70 -0.41 -22.89
CA SER A 402 17.34 0.59 -23.90
C SER A 402 15.87 0.56 -24.25
N LYS A 403 15.27 -0.63 -24.19
CA LYS A 403 13.84 -0.85 -24.45
C LYS A 403 12.93 -0.21 -23.39
N ILE A 404 13.41 0.02 -22.17
CA ILE A 404 12.63 0.68 -21.11
C ILE A 404 12.25 2.10 -21.55
N LYS A 405 13.16 2.82 -22.18
CA LYS A 405 12.93 4.21 -22.59
C LYS A 405 11.80 4.34 -23.62
N THR A 406 11.74 3.40 -24.56
CA THR A 406 10.80 3.44 -25.68
C THR A 406 9.48 2.74 -25.40
N ALA A 407 9.52 1.58 -24.75
CA ALA A 407 8.34 0.74 -24.50
C ALA A 407 7.60 1.09 -23.20
N MET A 408 8.30 1.70 -22.23
CA MET A 408 7.76 1.96 -20.87
C MET A 408 8.15 3.36 -20.36
N PRO A 409 7.69 4.44 -20.98
CA PRO A 409 8.12 5.81 -20.66
C PRO A 409 7.74 6.26 -19.25
N CYS A 410 6.70 5.66 -18.63
CA CYS A 410 6.22 6.01 -17.31
C CYS A 410 6.91 5.27 -16.16
N VAL A 411 7.83 4.34 -16.45
CA VAL A 411 8.55 3.62 -15.39
C VAL A 411 9.45 4.56 -14.62
N ASN A 412 9.16 4.71 -13.33
CA ASN A 412 9.94 5.51 -12.39
C ASN A 412 10.56 4.70 -11.25
N TYR A 413 10.16 3.42 -11.12
CA TYR A 413 10.75 2.48 -10.19
C TYR A 413 11.30 1.26 -10.93
N LEU A 414 12.59 1.01 -10.79
CA LEU A 414 13.29 -0.14 -11.33
C LEU A 414 13.86 -1.01 -10.20
N ARG A 415 13.53 -2.30 -10.20
CA ARG A 415 14.13 -3.29 -9.31
C ARG A 415 14.86 -4.33 -10.13
N LEU A 416 16.14 -4.51 -9.84
CA LEU A 416 17.02 -5.47 -10.50
C LEU A 416 17.25 -6.67 -9.56
N ASN A 417 16.52 -7.76 -9.78
CA ASN A 417 16.70 -9.04 -9.08
C ASN A 417 17.57 -9.98 -9.95
N CYS A 418 18.73 -9.55 -10.34
CA CYS A 418 19.68 -10.31 -11.12
C CYS A 418 21.04 -10.33 -10.41
N SER A 419 21.96 -11.18 -10.84
CA SER A 419 23.34 -11.13 -10.34
C SER A 419 24.07 -9.93 -10.99
N GLN A 420 25.05 -9.34 -10.28
CA GLN A 420 25.87 -8.27 -10.85
C GLN A 420 26.73 -8.75 -12.04
N THR A 421 27.07 -10.05 -12.08
CA THR A 421 27.80 -10.65 -13.19
C THR A 421 27.02 -10.67 -14.49
N SER A 422 25.67 -10.72 -14.41
CA SER A 422 24.78 -10.64 -15.57
C SER A 422 24.71 -9.23 -16.17
N LEU A 423 25.15 -8.22 -15.43
CA LEU A 423 25.14 -6.81 -15.82
C LEU A 423 26.53 -6.34 -16.28
N ARG A 424 27.29 -7.16 -17.01
CA ARG A 424 28.64 -6.81 -17.46
C ARG A 424 28.65 -5.56 -18.34
N ASN A 425 29.67 -4.73 -18.16
CA ASN A 425 29.96 -3.43 -18.79
C ASN A 425 29.79 -3.37 -20.33
N LYS A 426 29.66 -4.48 -21.02
CA LYS A 426 29.64 -4.53 -22.48
C LYS A 426 28.37 -3.94 -23.11
N TYR A 427 27.29 -3.76 -22.30
CA TYR A 427 25.96 -3.44 -22.80
C TYR A 427 25.34 -2.13 -22.27
N PHE A 428 26.07 -1.38 -21.41
CA PHE A 428 25.55 -0.16 -20.80
C PHE A 428 26.35 1.15 -21.08
N PRO A 429 27.24 1.22 -22.08
CA PRO A 429 28.16 2.36 -22.16
C PRO A 429 27.46 3.72 -22.35
N ASP A 430 26.26 3.76 -22.98
CA ASP A 430 25.64 5.03 -23.39
C ASP A 430 24.15 5.18 -23.04
N ILE A 431 23.61 4.33 -22.15
CA ILE A 431 22.21 4.43 -21.74
C ILE A 431 22.09 5.33 -20.52
N SER A 432 21.22 6.34 -20.63
CA SER A 432 20.78 7.16 -19.50
C SER A 432 19.27 7.08 -19.36
N LEU A 433 18.79 6.73 -18.15
CA LEU A 433 17.39 6.56 -17.77
C LEU A 433 17.00 7.58 -16.67
N PRO A 434 16.90 8.87 -16.99
CA PRO A 434 16.63 9.92 -16.02
C PRO A 434 15.21 9.85 -15.42
N GLN A 435 14.28 9.12 -16.07
CA GLN A 435 12.93 8.90 -15.54
C GLN A 435 12.92 8.01 -14.29
N ILE A 436 13.97 7.21 -14.04
CA ILE A 436 14.05 6.33 -12.87
C ILE A 436 14.38 7.17 -11.63
N ARG A 437 13.42 7.27 -10.72
CA ARG A 437 13.53 7.96 -9.43
C ARG A 437 13.76 7.01 -8.27
N ARG A 438 13.32 5.75 -8.40
CA ARG A 438 13.48 4.71 -7.39
C ARG A 438 14.24 3.55 -7.98
N LEU A 439 15.35 3.17 -7.36
CA LEU A 439 16.21 2.10 -7.85
C LEU A 439 16.47 1.09 -6.74
N SER A 440 16.25 -0.19 -7.05
CA SER A 440 16.72 -1.29 -6.21
C SER A 440 17.81 -2.04 -6.95
N LEU A 441 19.02 -1.96 -6.43
CA LEU A 441 20.19 -2.60 -7.01
C LEU A 441 20.17 -4.12 -6.77
N PRO A 442 20.84 -4.89 -7.63
CA PRO A 442 20.99 -6.34 -7.45
C PRO A 442 21.66 -6.68 -6.12
N GLN A 443 21.39 -7.88 -5.62
CA GLN A 443 22.16 -8.41 -4.50
C GLN A 443 23.61 -8.61 -4.93
N PHE A 444 24.55 -8.12 -4.12
CA PHE A 444 25.97 -8.44 -4.32
C PHE A 444 26.18 -9.92 -4.03
N GLY A 445 26.83 -10.62 -4.94
CA GLY A 445 27.22 -12.02 -4.73
C GLY A 445 28.13 -12.17 -3.50
N ARG A 446 28.23 -13.41 -2.96
CA ARG A 446 29.04 -13.75 -1.77
C ARG A 446 30.54 -13.41 -1.91
N ARG A 447 31.04 -13.10 -3.10
CA ARG A 447 32.41 -12.68 -3.35
C ARG A 447 32.54 -11.17 -3.15
N LYS A 448 33.67 -10.71 -2.60
CA LYS A 448 34.05 -9.29 -2.46
C LYS A 448 34.22 -8.61 -3.83
N GLU A 449 33.15 -8.55 -4.60
CA GLU A 449 33.17 -7.89 -5.90
C GLU A 449 33.14 -6.37 -5.68
N LYS A 450 34.11 -5.70 -6.28
CA LYS A 450 34.12 -4.22 -6.31
C LYS A 450 32.95 -3.76 -7.16
N ILE A 451 32.25 -2.72 -6.71
CA ILE A 451 31.27 -2.02 -7.56
C ILE A 451 32.02 -1.43 -8.75
N GLN A 452 32.00 -2.12 -9.89
CA GLN A 452 32.70 -1.66 -11.10
C GLN A 452 31.82 -0.80 -12.00
N PHE A 453 30.52 -0.68 -11.68
CA PHE A 453 29.53 -0.07 -12.55
C PHE A 453 29.16 1.32 -12.07
N ASN A 454 29.22 2.32 -12.98
CA ASN A 454 28.82 3.69 -12.66
C ASN A 454 27.30 3.85 -12.77
N TRP A 455 26.58 3.37 -11.75
CA TRP A 455 25.12 3.43 -11.66
C TRP A 455 24.56 4.85 -11.76
N SER A 456 25.26 5.84 -11.26
CA SER A 456 24.80 7.22 -11.30
C SER A 456 24.82 7.84 -12.72
N LYS A 457 25.69 7.32 -13.62
CA LYS A 457 25.67 7.72 -15.03
C LYS A 457 24.42 7.20 -15.74
N VAL A 458 24.03 5.95 -15.45
CA VAL A 458 22.84 5.33 -16.05
C VAL A 458 21.54 5.85 -15.44
N PHE A 459 21.53 6.10 -14.13
CA PHE A 459 20.37 6.55 -13.37
C PHE A 459 20.65 7.87 -12.65
N PRO A 460 20.81 8.99 -13.36
CA PRO A 460 21.28 10.25 -12.77
C PRO A 460 20.28 10.90 -11.82
N CYS A 461 19.00 10.55 -11.91
CA CYS A 461 17.92 11.19 -11.16
C CYS A 461 17.36 10.33 -10.04
N VAL A 462 18.11 9.34 -9.55
CA VAL A 462 17.65 8.49 -8.45
C VAL A 462 17.53 9.29 -7.16
N GLU A 463 16.32 9.30 -6.61
CA GLU A 463 15.97 9.93 -5.34
C GLU A 463 15.92 8.90 -4.21
N ARG A 464 15.57 7.65 -4.52
CA ARG A 464 15.41 6.55 -3.55
C ARG A 464 16.20 5.34 -3.98
N LEU A 465 17.13 4.92 -3.12
CA LEU A 465 18.02 3.80 -3.39
C LEU A 465 17.81 2.67 -2.39
N THR A 466 17.65 1.46 -2.91
CA THR A 466 17.72 0.22 -2.10
C THR A 466 18.88 -0.62 -2.60
N ALA A 467 19.76 -1.04 -1.70
CA ALA A 467 20.90 -1.87 -2.07
C ALA A 467 21.21 -2.90 -0.98
N SER A 468 21.52 -4.13 -1.40
CA SER A 468 22.22 -5.08 -0.54
C SER A 468 23.70 -4.83 -0.64
N ILE A 469 24.41 -4.77 0.45
CA ILE A 469 25.82 -4.42 0.53
C ILE A 469 26.59 -5.47 1.33
N ASN A 470 27.88 -5.63 1.03
CA ASN A 470 28.79 -6.55 1.72
C ASN A 470 29.90 -5.82 2.51
N SER A 471 29.96 -4.51 2.42
CA SER A 471 30.91 -3.70 3.19
C SER A 471 30.37 -2.29 3.48
N LYS A 472 30.79 -1.72 4.61
CA LYS A 472 30.44 -0.34 4.99
C LYS A 472 30.93 0.73 4.00
N ASN A 473 32.07 0.49 3.33
CA ASN A 473 32.60 1.41 2.33
C ASN A 473 31.71 1.53 1.10
N GLN A 474 30.94 0.48 0.78
CA GLN A 474 29.97 0.54 -0.30
C GLN A 474 28.81 1.48 0.02
N ILE A 475 28.40 1.59 1.29
CA ILE A 475 27.38 2.58 1.70
C ILE A 475 27.86 3.97 1.36
N VAL A 476 29.07 4.33 1.82
CA VAL A 476 29.66 5.64 1.58
C VAL A 476 29.80 5.90 0.09
N PHE A 477 30.30 4.92 -0.65
CA PHE A 477 30.40 5.01 -2.11
C PHE A 477 29.05 5.32 -2.77
N LEU A 478 27.99 4.59 -2.43
CA LEU A 478 26.66 4.81 -3.01
C LEU A 478 26.07 6.17 -2.62
N ILE A 479 26.22 6.59 -1.37
CA ILE A 479 25.77 7.91 -0.89
C ILE A 479 26.45 9.04 -1.69
N ASP A 480 27.75 8.92 -1.90
CA ASP A 480 28.55 9.97 -2.54
C ASP A 480 28.37 9.99 -4.08
N HIS A 481 28.02 8.87 -4.70
CA HIS A 481 27.84 8.78 -6.16
C HIS A 481 26.43 9.16 -6.62
N PHE A 482 25.38 8.93 -5.84
CA PHE A 482 24.02 9.33 -6.19
C PHE A 482 23.69 10.72 -5.65
N ASN A 483 24.08 11.77 -6.37
CA ASN A 483 23.95 13.16 -5.94
C ASN A 483 22.49 13.57 -5.59
N ASN A 484 21.51 13.00 -6.27
CA ASN A 484 20.09 13.33 -6.08
C ASN A 484 19.39 12.41 -5.06
N MET A 485 20.10 11.45 -4.44
CA MET A 485 19.51 10.52 -3.48
C MET A 485 19.00 11.27 -2.24
N LEU A 486 17.76 11.07 -1.89
CA LEU A 486 17.09 11.67 -0.74
C LEU A 486 16.85 10.65 0.39
N ASP A 487 16.64 9.40 0.01
CA ASP A 487 16.57 8.30 0.96
C ASP A 487 17.32 7.06 0.45
N GLY A 488 17.87 6.31 1.39
CA GLY A 488 18.62 5.07 1.13
C GLY A 488 18.25 3.98 2.11
N PHE A 489 18.00 2.78 1.60
CA PHE A 489 17.81 1.57 2.39
C PHE A 489 18.88 0.56 2.03
N PHE A 490 19.77 0.27 2.99
CA PHE A 490 20.90 -0.63 2.80
C PHE A 490 20.71 -1.85 3.69
N VAL A 491 20.73 -3.04 3.08
CA VAL A 491 20.68 -4.33 3.78
C VAL A 491 22.07 -4.94 3.72
N LEU A 492 22.59 -5.35 4.86
CA LEU A 492 23.90 -5.99 4.96
C LEU A 492 23.74 -7.51 5.06
N ASP A 493 24.55 -8.23 4.31
CA ASP A 493 24.58 -9.68 4.33
C ASP A 493 25.23 -10.17 5.65
N GLU A 494 24.53 -11.00 6.42
CA GLU A 494 24.92 -11.44 7.78
C GLU A 494 26.25 -12.18 7.84
N TYR A 495 26.71 -12.76 6.72
CA TYR A 495 27.90 -13.61 6.68
C TYR A 495 29.24 -12.86 6.70
N HIS A 496 29.23 -11.53 6.58
CA HIS A 496 30.47 -10.74 6.40
C HIS A 496 30.65 -9.61 7.42
N PHE A 497 29.90 -9.64 8.50
CA PHE A 497 29.96 -8.59 9.51
C PHE A 497 31.09 -8.84 10.54
N ASP A 498 32.23 -8.26 10.28
CA ASP A 498 33.07 -7.79 11.40
C ASP A 498 32.24 -6.75 12.18
N LYS A 499 32.17 -6.89 13.51
CA LYS A 499 31.39 -6.13 14.50
C LYS A 499 31.56 -4.59 14.42
N ILE A 500 31.58 -4.01 13.23
CA ILE A 500 31.87 -2.62 13.00
C ILE A 500 30.59 -1.81 13.13
N LYS A 501 30.48 -1.14 14.25
CA LYS A 501 29.37 -0.25 14.56
C LYS A 501 29.31 0.88 13.53
N ILE A 502 28.31 0.86 12.66
CA ILE A 502 27.97 2.00 11.81
C ILE A 502 27.15 2.94 12.71
N THR A 503 27.61 4.18 12.83
CA THR A 503 26.90 5.22 13.59
C THR A 503 26.66 6.42 12.68
N ARG A 504 25.82 7.33 13.12
CA ARG A 504 25.58 8.59 12.43
C ARG A 504 26.88 9.39 12.28
N GLU A 505 27.70 9.42 13.33
CA GLU A 505 29.00 10.09 13.35
C GLU A 505 29.97 9.46 12.36
N TRP A 506 29.99 8.13 12.30
CA TRP A 506 30.82 7.40 11.34
C TRP A 506 30.45 7.76 9.90
N LEU A 507 29.14 7.76 9.56
CA LEU A 507 28.64 8.15 8.24
C LEU A 507 29.05 9.59 7.89
N LYS A 508 28.90 10.52 8.86
CA LYS A 508 29.29 11.92 8.69
C LYS A 508 30.80 12.10 8.50
N GLN A 509 31.61 11.26 9.11
CA GLN A 509 33.08 11.32 8.96
C GLN A 509 33.58 10.78 7.63
N HIS A 510 32.89 9.79 7.04
CA HIS A 510 33.39 9.08 5.86
C HIS A 510 32.73 9.49 4.54
N SER A 511 31.47 9.96 4.54
CA SER A 511 30.81 10.44 3.33
C SER A 511 31.14 11.91 3.05
N CYS A 512 31.62 12.21 1.85
CA CYS A 512 31.89 13.57 1.41
C CYS A 512 30.61 14.40 1.32
N ARG A 513 29.51 13.76 0.95
CA ARG A 513 28.21 14.38 0.85
C ARG A 513 27.65 14.76 2.22
N LEU A 514 27.64 13.84 3.18
CA LEU A 514 27.10 14.08 4.52
C LEU A 514 27.98 15.05 5.35
N LYS A 515 29.28 15.15 5.06
CA LYS A 515 30.16 16.18 5.66
C LYS A 515 29.76 17.60 5.27
N ARG A 516 29.26 17.82 4.05
CA ARG A 516 28.87 19.13 3.55
C ARG A 516 27.58 19.66 4.17
N GLU A 517 26.77 18.79 4.77
CA GLU A 517 25.54 19.19 5.43
C GLU A 517 25.85 19.93 6.75
N LYS A 518 25.78 21.26 6.69
CA LYS A 518 26.07 22.17 7.83
C LYS A 518 24.98 22.13 8.93
N LYS A 519 23.79 21.65 8.62
CA LYS A 519 22.67 21.59 9.58
C LYS A 519 22.82 20.37 10.49
N GLU A 520 22.65 20.55 11.79
CA GLU A 520 22.65 19.44 12.77
C GLU A 520 21.69 18.31 12.42
N ASN A 521 20.56 18.63 11.80
CA ASN A 521 19.51 17.69 11.40
C ASN A 521 19.42 17.49 9.87
N GLY A 522 20.52 17.65 9.13
CA GLY A 522 20.55 17.51 7.66
C GLY A 522 20.21 16.10 7.17
N PHE A 523 20.41 15.07 8.00
CA PHE A 523 19.93 13.72 7.72
C PHE A 523 19.49 13.00 8.99
N ALA A 524 18.57 12.04 8.84
CA ALA A 524 18.20 11.07 9.87
C ALA A 524 18.66 9.68 9.44
N CYS A 525 19.05 8.85 10.38
CA CYS A 525 19.37 7.44 10.12
C CYS A 525 18.84 6.54 11.24
N GLU A 526 18.38 5.36 10.84
CA GLU A 526 17.97 4.29 11.73
C GLU A 526 18.76 3.03 11.40
N ILE A 527 19.27 2.37 12.42
CA ILE A 527 20.02 1.13 12.30
C ILE A 527 19.25 0.05 13.04
N ASN A 528 18.92 -1.01 12.34
CA ASN A 528 18.25 -2.17 12.91
C ASN A 528 19.19 -3.37 12.82
N ASP A 529 19.52 -3.98 13.96
CA ASP A 529 20.44 -5.10 14.11
C ASP A 529 19.77 -6.35 14.73
N LYS A 530 18.45 -6.31 15.00
CA LYS A 530 17.76 -7.39 15.72
C LYS A 530 17.66 -8.70 14.93
N TYR A 531 17.38 -8.64 13.60
CA TYR A 531 17.16 -9.83 12.76
C TYR A 531 18.00 -9.85 11.49
N SER A 532 18.29 -8.71 10.94
CA SER A 532 19.22 -8.49 9.84
C SER A 532 19.70 -7.06 9.93
N PHE A 533 21.00 -6.85 9.70
CA PHE A 533 21.51 -5.49 9.78
C PHE A 533 20.95 -4.68 8.59
N SER A 534 20.24 -3.62 8.90
CA SER A 534 19.77 -2.67 7.89
C SER A 534 19.99 -1.23 8.34
N LEU A 535 20.35 -0.39 7.39
CA LEU A 535 20.52 1.05 7.56
C LEU A 535 19.51 1.78 6.70
N CYS A 536 18.68 2.60 7.32
CA CYS A 536 17.78 3.54 6.66
C CYS A 536 18.36 4.94 6.76
N LEU A 537 18.44 5.66 5.65
CA LEU A 537 18.87 7.06 5.58
C LEU A 537 17.77 7.93 5.03
N TRP A 538 17.60 9.11 5.60
CA TRP A 538 16.67 10.13 5.13
C TRP A 538 17.40 11.49 5.14
N MET A 539 17.61 12.07 3.97
CA MET A 539 18.50 13.22 3.75
C MET A 539 17.76 14.44 3.22
N SER A 540 18.30 15.61 3.52
CA SER A 540 17.88 16.87 2.92
C SER A 540 18.37 16.98 1.46
N GLU A 541 17.67 17.75 0.64
CA GLU A 541 18.18 18.11 -0.68
C GLU A 541 19.41 19.00 -0.54
N ASN A 542 20.46 18.71 -1.31
CA ASN A 542 21.55 19.65 -1.51
C ASN A 542 21.03 20.79 -2.41
N LYS A 543 20.83 21.97 -1.85
CA LYS A 543 20.60 23.20 -2.61
C LYS A 543 21.93 23.83 -3.02
#